data_73e256e4afeab6b58d85ce864029210e
#
_entry.id   73e256e4afeab6b58d85ce864029210e
#
_cell.length_a   1.000
_cell.length_b   1.000
_cell.length_c   1.000
_cell.angle_alpha   90.00
_cell.angle_beta   90.00
_cell.angle_gamma   90.00
#
_symmetry.space_group_name_H-M   'P 1'
#
loop_
_entity.id
_entity.type
_entity.pdbx_description
1 polymer ?
#
loop_
_entity_poly.entity_id
_entity_poly.type
_entity_poly.pdbx_seq_one_letter_code
_entity_poly.pdbx_strand_id
1 'polypeptide(L)'
;MIETEALNTLRVAINQYCIQEGRFPISDGNFVSSWIDLYPLTCSRKMMSKLTNALSTKLFTRPWKFEFIAGKELHGTLLASSLINK
;
A
#
# COMPACT_ATOMS: atom_id res chain seq x y z
N MET A 1 2.69 -15.84 -12.84
CA MET A 1 1.33 -15.68 -13.25
C MET A 1 0.88 -14.24 -13.03
N ILE A 2 -0.38 -13.95 -13.24
CA ILE A 2 -0.90 -12.57 -13.15
C ILE A 2 -0.61 -11.94 -11.80
N GLU A 3 -0.81 -12.69 -10.72
CA GLU A 3 -0.55 -12.17 -9.38
C GLU A 3 0.93 -11.84 -9.17
N THR A 4 1.83 -12.68 -9.65
CA THR A 4 3.27 -12.44 -9.54
C THR A 4 3.69 -11.21 -10.33
N GLU A 5 3.14 -11.02 -11.52
CA GLU A 5 3.42 -9.84 -12.34
C GLU A 5 2.92 -8.56 -11.67
N ALA A 6 1.71 -8.61 -11.10
CA ALA A 6 1.14 -7.47 -10.38
C ALA A 6 1.99 -7.09 -9.17
N LEU A 7 2.44 -8.08 -8.39
CA LEU A 7 3.30 -7.84 -7.24
C LEU A 7 4.65 -7.28 -7.65
N ASN A 8 5.23 -7.78 -8.74
CA ASN A 8 6.49 -7.26 -9.25
C ASN A 8 6.35 -5.81 -9.73
N THR A 9 5.25 -5.51 -10.42
CA THR A 9 4.97 -4.14 -10.87
C THR A 9 4.86 -3.19 -9.67
N LEU A 10 4.18 -3.60 -8.61
CA LEU A 10 4.06 -2.80 -7.39
C LEU A 10 5.41 -2.62 -6.70
N ARG A 11 6.20 -3.68 -6.63
CA ARG A 11 7.54 -3.61 -6.04
C ARG A 11 8.43 -2.60 -6.76
N VAL A 12 8.42 -2.64 -8.09
CA VAL A 12 9.19 -1.70 -8.90
C VAL A 12 8.70 -0.27 -8.66
N ALA A 13 7.39 -0.07 -8.65
CA ALA A 13 6.81 1.25 -8.41
C ALA A 13 7.16 1.79 -7.03
N ILE A 14 7.10 0.95 -6.00
CA ILE A 14 7.45 1.36 -4.64
C ILE A 14 8.92 1.76 -4.58
N ASN A 15 9.81 0.95 -5.14
CA ASN A 15 11.25 1.26 -5.13
C ASN A 15 11.57 2.52 -5.93
N GLN A 16 10.86 2.75 -7.02
CA GLN A 16 11.17 3.87 -7.91
C GLN A 16 10.56 5.20 -7.42
N TYR A 17 9.36 5.17 -6.87
CA TYR A 17 8.60 6.40 -6.58
C TYR A 17 8.31 6.64 -5.10
N CYS A 18 8.36 5.63 -4.27
CA CYS A 18 7.88 5.74 -2.88
C CYS A 18 9.00 5.80 -1.86
N ILE A 19 10.18 5.29 -2.17
CA ILE A 19 11.29 5.28 -1.21
C ILE A 19 12.09 6.56 -1.38
N GLN A 20 12.21 7.29 -0.28
CA GLN A 20 13.00 8.53 -0.22
C GLN A 20 14.20 8.29 0.68
N GLU A 21 15.37 8.69 0.22
CA GLU A 21 16.60 8.60 1.01
C GLU A 21 16.93 9.96 1.61
N GLY A 22 17.52 9.94 2.79
CA GLY A 22 17.88 11.16 3.48
C GLY A 22 17.95 10.92 4.98
N ARG A 23 17.63 11.94 5.76
CA ARG A 23 17.59 11.85 7.21
C ARG A 23 16.22 12.27 7.68
N PHE A 24 15.43 11.31 8.11
CA PHE A 24 14.03 11.54 8.49
C PHE A 24 13.86 11.32 9.99
N PRO A 25 13.36 12.33 10.72
CA PRO A 25 13.13 12.18 12.16
C PRO A 25 11.94 11.24 12.40
N ILE A 26 12.10 10.39 13.40
CA ILE A 26 11.04 9.58 13.94
C ILE A 26 10.83 9.97 15.41
N SER A 27 10.30 9.11 16.24
CA SER A 27 10.07 9.45 17.65
C SER A 27 11.38 9.53 18.44
N ASP A 28 11.37 10.28 19.55
CA ASP A 28 12.44 10.31 20.55
C ASP A 28 13.82 10.75 20.05
N GLY A 29 13.83 11.65 19.05
CA GLY A 29 15.09 12.18 18.52
C GLY A 29 15.87 11.22 17.63
N ASN A 30 15.30 10.07 17.31
CA ASN A 30 15.90 9.12 16.41
C ASN A 30 15.63 9.48 14.95
N PHE A 31 16.48 8.98 14.05
CA PHE A 31 16.36 9.22 12.62
C PHE A 31 16.48 7.92 11.86
N VAL A 32 15.84 7.86 10.70
CA VAL A 32 16.01 6.76 9.75
C VAL A 32 16.59 7.31 8.46
N SER A 33 17.31 6.47 7.73
CA SER A 33 17.99 6.86 6.50
C SER A 33 17.11 6.74 5.26
N SER A 34 15.96 6.12 5.38
CA SER A 34 15.00 6.01 4.28
C SER A 34 13.59 6.09 4.82
N TRP A 35 12.68 6.53 3.97
CA TRP A 35 11.27 6.69 4.31
C TRP A 35 10.42 6.22 3.14
N ILE A 36 9.30 5.57 3.44
CA ILE A 36 8.36 5.14 2.42
C ILE A 36 7.20 6.11 2.40
N ASP A 37 7.01 6.77 1.25
CA ASP A 37 5.88 7.67 1.02
C ASP A 37 4.93 6.98 0.04
N LEU A 38 3.72 6.68 0.47
CA LEU A 38 2.75 5.95 -0.35
C LEU A 38 1.91 6.86 -1.25
N TYR A 39 2.04 8.18 -1.17
CA TYR A 39 1.26 9.09 -2.02
C TYR A 39 1.41 8.80 -3.52
N PRO A 40 2.61 8.52 -4.04
CA PRO A 40 2.72 8.18 -5.47
C PRO A 40 1.89 6.99 -5.90
N LEU A 41 1.63 6.04 -4.98
CA LEU A 41 0.76 4.90 -5.26
C LEU A 41 -0.70 5.23 -5.06
N THR A 42 -1.05 5.82 -3.91
CA THR A 42 -2.45 6.04 -3.55
C THR A 42 -3.11 7.14 -4.36
N CYS A 43 -2.32 8.05 -4.93
CA CYS A 43 -2.84 9.11 -5.78
C CYS A 43 -2.79 8.76 -7.27
N SER A 44 -2.33 7.57 -7.63
CA SER A 44 -2.33 7.08 -8.99
C SER A 44 -3.46 6.08 -9.17
N ARG A 45 -4.37 6.37 -10.10
CA ARG A 45 -5.49 5.44 -10.38
C ARG A 45 -4.96 4.06 -10.74
N LYS A 46 -3.97 4.00 -11.62
CA LYS A 46 -3.41 2.74 -12.08
C LYS A 46 -2.74 1.96 -10.96
N MET A 47 -1.92 2.63 -10.16
CA MET A 47 -1.21 1.96 -9.07
C MET A 47 -2.16 1.60 -7.93
N MET A 48 -3.14 2.45 -7.63
CA MET A 48 -4.13 2.16 -6.60
C MET A 48 -4.97 0.94 -6.97
N SER A 49 -5.34 0.82 -8.24
CA SER A 49 -6.07 -0.35 -8.73
C SER A 49 -5.25 -1.62 -8.57
N LYS A 50 -3.97 -1.59 -8.92
CA LYS A 50 -3.08 -2.75 -8.79
C LYS A 50 -2.89 -3.14 -7.32
N LEU A 51 -2.68 -2.15 -6.45
CA LEU A 51 -2.50 -2.39 -5.03
C LEU A 51 -3.77 -2.98 -4.40
N THR A 52 -4.94 -2.41 -4.74
CA THR A 52 -6.23 -2.90 -4.26
C THR A 52 -6.48 -4.35 -4.71
N ASN A 53 -6.18 -4.66 -5.96
CA ASN A 53 -6.34 -6.02 -6.47
C ASN A 53 -5.43 -7.01 -5.75
N ALA A 54 -4.18 -6.65 -5.51
CA ALA A 54 -3.23 -7.51 -4.80
C ALA A 54 -3.67 -7.77 -3.36
N LEU A 55 -4.10 -6.73 -2.64
CA LEU A 55 -4.58 -6.85 -1.27
C LEU A 55 -5.88 -7.64 -1.23
N SER A 56 -6.80 -7.39 -2.16
CA SER A 56 -8.08 -8.08 -2.25
C SER A 56 -7.87 -9.59 -2.43
N THR A 57 -6.96 -9.97 -3.31
CA THR A 57 -6.64 -11.37 -3.52
C THR A 57 -6.17 -12.03 -2.22
N LYS A 58 -5.29 -11.37 -1.48
CA LYS A 58 -4.79 -11.92 -0.21
C LYS A 58 -5.86 -12.00 0.86
N LEU A 59 -6.74 -11.00 0.96
CA LEU A 59 -7.78 -10.98 1.98
C LEU A 59 -8.88 -12.00 1.71
N PHE A 60 -9.36 -12.07 0.48
CA PHE A 60 -10.53 -12.87 0.16
C PHE A 60 -10.21 -14.33 -0.15
N THR A 61 -8.94 -14.71 -0.18
CA THR A 61 -8.54 -16.11 -0.23
C THR A 61 -8.37 -16.74 1.15
N ARG A 62 -8.48 -15.93 2.21
CA ARG A 62 -8.39 -16.41 3.59
C ARG A 62 -9.78 -16.84 4.08
N PRO A 63 -9.87 -17.76 5.04
CA PRO A 63 -11.16 -18.20 5.59
C PRO A 63 -11.78 -17.21 6.58
N TRP A 64 -11.29 -15.99 6.61
CA TRP A 64 -11.79 -14.95 7.52
C TRP A 64 -13.12 -14.41 7.03
N LYS A 65 -14.03 -14.17 7.98
CA LYS A 65 -15.28 -13.50 7.70
C LYS A 65 -15.28 -12.13 8.38
N PHE A 66 -15.64 -11.11 7.63
CA PHE A 66 -15.68 -9.76 8.17
C PHE A 66 -16.78 -8.96 7.47
N GLU A 67 -17.34 -7.99 8.19
CA GLU A 67 -18.39 -7.11 7.65
C GLU A 67 -17.86 -5.75 7.26
N PHE A 68 -16.73 -5.32 7.83
CA PHE A 68 -16.12 -4.04 7.51
C PHE A 68 -14.61 -4.11 7.60
N ILE A 69 -13.96 -3.15 6.95
CA ILE A 69 -12.52 -3.01 6.92
C ILE A 69 -12.18 -1.64 7.48
N ALA A 70 -11.23 -1.59 8.39
CA ALA A 70 -10.74 -0.35 8.97
C ALA A 70 -9.29 -0.10 8.55
N GLY A 71 -8.98 1.15 8.24
CA GLY A 71 -7.62 1.55 7.92
C GLY A 71 -7.14 2.63 8.87
N LYS A 72 -5.85 2.62 9.14
CA LYS A 72 -5.21 3.60 10.01
C LYS A 72 -4.60 4.72 9.17
N GLU A 73 -4.80 5.96 9.61
CA GLU A 73 -4.31 7.16 8.96
C GLU A 73 -4.87 7.32 7.53
N LEU A 74 -4.36 8.29 6.78
CA LEU A 74 -4.91 8.62 5.47
C LEU A 74 -4.74 7.48 4.46
N HIS A 75 -3.53 6.96 4.33
CA HIS A 75 -3.27 5.89 3.36
C HIS A 75 -4.05 4.63 3.69
N GLY A 76 -4.11 4.25 4.96
CA GLY A 76 -4.89 3.10 5.40
C GLY A 76 -6.37 3.28 5.13
N THR A 77 -6.90 4.48 5.35
CA THR A 77 -8.30 4.80 5.09
C THR A 77 -8.62 4.69 3.61
N LEU A 78 -7.77 5.23 2.74
CA LEU A 78 -7.96 5.14 1.30
C LEU A 78 -7.94 3.69 0.82
N LEU A 79 -7.02 2.88 1.34
CA LEU A 79 -6.94 1.47 1.00
C LEU A 79 -8.16 0.70 1.49
N ALA A 80 -8.61 0.95 2.71
CA ALA A 80 -9.79 0.31 3.26
C ALA A 80 -11.03 0.64 2.43
N SER A 81 -11.19 1.91 2.06
CA SER A 81 -12.30 2.36 1.22
C SER A 81 -12.28 1.68 -0.15
N SER A 82 -11.10 1.56 -0.74
CA SER A 82 -10.94 0.90 -2.03
C SER A 82 -11.28 -0.58 -1.95
N LEU A 83 -10.88 -1.25 -0.86
CA LEU A 83 -11.15 -2.67 -0.67
C LEU A 83 -12.62 -2.96 -0.43
N ILE A 84 -13.31 -2.12 0.33
CA ILE A 84 -14.73 -2.35 0.65
C ILE A 84 -15.62 -2.18 -0.58
N ASN A 85 -15.17 -1.42 -1.57
CA ASN A 85 -15.89 -1.22 -2.83
C ASN A 85 -15.55 -2.29 -3.86
N LYS A 86 -14.72 -3.24 -3.50
CA LYS A 86 -14.31 -4.34 -4.35
C LYS A 86 -15.32 -5.50 -4.22
#